data_c1b6e4c758af0da4bec33c2abc181022
#
_entry.id   c1b6e4c758af0da4bec33c2abc181022
#
_cell.length_a   1.000
_cell.length_b   1.000
_cell.length_c   1.000
_cell.angle_alpha   90.00
_cell.angle_beta   90.00
_cell.angle_gamma   90.00
#
_symmetry.space_group_name_H-M   'P 1'
#
loop_
_entity.id
_entity.type
_entity.pdbx_description
1 polymer ?
#
loop_
_entity_poly.entity_id
_entity_poly.type
_entity_poly.pdbx_seq_one_letter_code
_entity_poly.pdbx_strand_id
1 'polypeptide(L)'
;MIKLKRGMIIDVNLDPTLGSETGKIRPCVIVTNDVYNERVPVIQVVPVTAWSGKKGRITTNVEIHPSKSNGLSKKSIADCLQTRPIDHRQRLVRIRGKLSSAKMHEIDRALRIVFELNGIGP
;
A
#
# COMPACT_ATOMS: atom_id res chain seq x y z
N MET A 1 16.73 2.80 -15.60
CA MET A 1 16.35 2.15 -14.33
C MET A 1 15.26 2.96 -13.65
N ILE A 2 14.17 2.30 -13.30
CA ILE A 2 13.04 2.98 -12.68
C ILE A 2 13.30 3.09 -11.17
N LYS A 3 13.19 4.32 -10.64
CA LYS A 3 13.31 4.54 -9.21
C LYS A 3 11.97 4.33 -8.53
N LEU A 4 11.94 3.44 -7.55
CA LEU A 4 10.78 3.28 -6.69
C LEU A 4 10.76 4.41 -5.66
N LYS A 5 9.58 5.01 -5.46
CA LYS A 5 9.39 6.12 -4.52
C LYS A 5 8.17 5.90 -3.66
N ARG A 6 8.22 6.43 -2.46
CA ARG A 6 7.09 6.45 -1.53
C ARG A 6 5.88 7.10 -2.20
N GLY A 7 4.74 6.45 -2.08
CA GLY A 7 3.49 6.89 -2.71
C GLY A 7 3.21 6.29 -4.07
N MET A 8 4.19 5.65 -4.70
CA MET A 8 3.95 4.93 -5.94
C MET A 8 3.04 3.73 -5.71
N ILE A 9 2.20 3.44 -6.70
CA ILE A 9 1.37 2.24 -6.72
C ILE A 9 1.99 1.27 -7.71
N ILE A 10 2.29 0.08 -7.21
CA ILE A 10 2.94 -0.99 -7.97
C ILE A 10 2.12 -2.27 -7.84
N ASP A 11 2.09 -3.09 -8.89
CA ASP A 11 1.55 -4.44 -8.79
C ASP A 11 2.62 -5.36 -8.23
N VAL A 12 2.26 -6.11 -7.19
CA VAL A 12 3.17 -6.98 -6.45
C VAL A 12 2.56 -8.36 -6.33
N ASN A 13 3.38 -9.38 -6.58
CA ASN A 13 2.99 -10.75 -6.28
C ASN A 13 3.21 -11.00 -4.78
N LEU A 14 2.12 -11.05 -4.03
CA LEU A 14 2.15 -11.22 -2.57
C LEU A 14 2.22 -12.70 -2.15
N ASP A 15 1.97 -13.63 -3.06
CA ASP A 15 2.01 -15.07 -2.75
C ASP A 15 3.45 -15.57 -2.63
N PRO A 16 3.70 -16.63 -1.85
CA PRO A 16 2.72 -17.36 -1.04
C PRO A 16 2.33 -16.62 0.25
N THR A 17 1.08 -16.80 0.65
CA THR A 17 0.54 -16.22 1.89
C THR A 17 -0.18 -17.31 2.70
N LEU A 18 -0.46 -17.01 3.97
CA LEU A 18 -1.13 -17.94 4.87
C LEU A 18 -2.39 -17.29 5.46
N GLY A 19 -3.43 -18.08 5.62
CA GLY A 19 -4.65 -17.68 6.32
C GLY A 19 -5.28 -16.41 5.75
N SER A 20 -5.49 -15.42 6.60
CA SER A 20 -6.17 -14.15 6.25
C SER A 20 -5.25 -13.09 5.65
N GLU A 21 -3.99 -13.43 5.37
CA GLU A 21 -3.07 -12.50 4.71
C GLU A 21 -3.55 -12.21 3.28
N THR A 22 -3.45 -10.95 2.88
CA THR A 22 -3.78 -10.55 1.50
C THR A 22 -2.77 -11.15 0.54
N GLY A 23 -3.24 -11.97 -0.40
CA GLY A 23 -2.40 -12.68 -1.37
C GLY A 23 -2.64 -12.26 -2.81
N LYS A 24 -2.13 -13.07 -3.73
CA LYS A 24 -2.21 -12.89 -5.18
C LYS A 24 -1.40 -11.69 -5.65
N ILE A 25 -1.55 -11.35 -6.92
CA ILE A 25 -0.97 -10.11 -7.47
C ILE A 25 -1.96 -8.99 -7.19
N ARG A 26 -1.50 -7.97 -6.46
CA ARG A 26 -2.32 -6.83 -6.03
C ARG A 26 -1.59 -5.52 -6.28
N PRO A 27 -2.34 -4.43 -6.53
CA PRO A 27 -1.75 -3.11 -6.38
C PRO A 27 -1.33 -2.91 -4.93
N CYS A 28 -0.18 -2.28 -4.74
CA CYS A 28 0.34 -1.96 -3.41
C CYS A 28 0.89 -0.54 -3.43
N VAL A 29 0.73 0.17 -2.33
CA VAL A 29 1.30 1.50 -2.15
C VAL A 29 2.65 1.37 -1.45
N ILE A 30 3.70 1.96 -2.00
CA ILE A 30 5.01 2.01 -1.35
C ILE A 30 4.93 3.02 -0.22
N VAL A 31 5.22 2.60 1.00
CA VAL A 31 5.18 3.47 2.19
C VAL A 31 6.54 3.65 2.85
N THR A 32 7.56 2.95 2.37
CA THR A 32 8.93 3.06 2.85
C THR A 32 9.50 4.44 2.54
N ASN A 33 10.33 4.95 3.46
CA ASN A 33 11.13 6.14 3.24
C ASN A 33 12.01 5.99 2.00
N ASP A 34 12.10 7.03 1.18
CA ASP A 34 12.84 7.01 -0.09
C ASP A 34 14.33 6.73 0.06
N VAL A 35 14.91 7.05 1.22
CA VAL A 35 16.31 6.70 1.50
C VAL A 35 16.51 5.18 1.37
N TYR A 36 15.57 4.39 1.88
CA TYR A 36 15.63 2.92 1.78
C TYR A 36 15.17 2.43 0.42
N ASN A 37 14.15 3.05 -0.17
CA ASN A 37 13.66 2.66 -1.50
C ASN A 37 14.76 2.68 -2.54
N GLU A 38 15.73 3.59 -2.41
CA GLU A 38 16.85 3.72 -3.33
C GLU A 38 17.99 2.73 -3.05
N ARG A 39 18.10 2.23 -1.82
CA ARG A 39 19.32 1.55 -1.36
C ARG A 39 19.17 0.07 -1.08
N VAL A 40 17.97 -0.39 -0.73
CA VAL A 40 17.79 -1.79 -0.32
C VAL A 40 16.72 -2.47 -1.15
N PRO A 41 16.82 -3.80 -1.33
CA PRO A 41 15.85 -4.53 -2.13
C PRO A 41 14.51 -4.74 -1.41
N VAL A 42 14.48 -4.66 -0.08
CA VAL A 42 13.24 -4.84 0.69
C VAL A 42 12.61 -3.48 0.97
N ILE A 43 11.35 -3.35 0.56
CA ILE A 43 10.55 -2.15 0.78
C ILE A 43 9.27 -2.51 1.51
N GLN A 44 8.66 -1.52 2.17
CA GLN A 44 7.41 -1.70 2.89
C GLN A 44 6.25 -1.26 2.01
N VAL A 45 5.22 -2.11 1.89
CA VAL A 45 4.05 -1.82 1.05
C VAL A 45 2.76 -2.02 1.81
N VAL A 46 1.70 -1.36 1.35
CA VAL A 46 0.32 -1.52 1.81
C VAL A 46 -0.49 -2.10 0.65
N PRO A 47 -1.09 -3.29 0.80
CA PRO A 47 -1.88 -3.86 -0.29
C PRO A 47 -3.20 -3.12 -0.48
N VAL A 48 -3.64 -3.08 -1.74
CA VAL A 48 -4.87 -2.41 -2.16
C VAL A 48 -5.82 -3.48 -2.67
N THR A 49 -7.05 -3.48 -2.16
CA THR A 49 -8.09 -4.42 -2.57
C THR A 49 -9.37 -3.67 -2.95
N ALA A 50 -10.34 -4.40 -3.54
CA ALA A 50 -11.60 -3.80 -3.93
C ALA A 50 -12.36 -3.25 -2.71
N TRP A 51 -12.95 -2.08 -2.87
CA TRP A 51 -13.78 -1.48 -1.83
C TRP A 51 -15.04 -2.32 -1.57
N SER A 52 -15.48 -2.33 -0.32
CA SER A 52 -16.81 -2.83 0.08
C SER A 52 -17.30 -1.98 1.24
N GLY A 53 -18.62 -1.97 1.48
CA GLY A 53 -19.18 -1.22 2.60
C GLY A 53 -18.59 -1.63 3.95
N LYS A 54 -18.35 -2.93 4.12
CA LYS A 54 -17.73 -3.47 5.33
C LYS A 54 -16.28 -2.97 5.49
N LYS A 55 -15.49 -3.08 4.43
CA LYS A 55 -14.08 -2.63 4.44
C LYS A 55 -13.97 -1.12 4.62
N GLY A 56 -14.90 -0.35 4.04
CA GLY A 56 -14.89 1.11 4.15
C GLY A 56 -15.11 1.63 5.57
N ARG A 57 -15.62 0.80 6.49
CA ARG A 57 -15.86 1.19 7.89
C ARG A 57 -14.67 0.90 8.80
N ILE A 58 -13.65 0.23 8.30
CA ILE A 58 -12.48 -0.13 9.10
C ILE A 58 -11.54 1.07 9.17
N THR A 59 -11.21 1.52 10.37
CA THR A 59 -10.42 2.73 10.63
C THR A 59 -9.06 2.74 9.95
N THR A 60 -8.42 1.57 9.82
CA THR A 60 -7.09 1.44 9.22
C THR A 60 -7.12 1.21 7.72
N ASN A 61 -8.31 1.25 7.11
CA ASN A 61 -8.47 1.19 5.65
C ASN A 61 -8.65 2.59 5.09
N VAL A 62 -7.94 2.89 4.00
CA VAL A 62 -8.03 4.19 3.32
C VAL A 62 -8.67 4.00 1.96
N GLU A 63 -9.80 4.69 1.74
CA GLU A 63 -10.54 4.62 0.48
C GLU A 63 -9.78 5.36 -0.62
N ILE A 64 -9.70 4.73 -1.80
CA ILE A 64 -9.03 5.29 -2.95
C ILE A 64 -9.95 5.18 -4.17
N HIS A 65 -10.25 6.33 -4.80
CA HIS A 65 -10.99 6.34 -6.05
C HIS A 65 -10.05 6.21 -7.24
N PRO A 66 -10.45 5.47 -8.30
CA PRO A 66 -9.59 5.31 -9.48
C PRO A 66 -9.36 6.65 -10.17
N SER A 67 -8.15 6.86 -10.65
CA SER A 67 -7.77 8.05 -11.41
C SER A 67 -6.69 7.69 -12.42
N LYS A 68 -6.46 8.58 -13.38
CA LYS A 68 -5.34 8.44 -14.32
C LYS A 68 -4.01 8.38 -13.58
N SER A 69 -3.86 9.22 -12.56
CA SER A 69 -2.59 9.32 -11.82
C SER A 69 -2.25 8.08 -11.03
N ASN A 70 -3.25 7.42 -10.42
CA ASN A 70 -2.99 6.24 -9.59
C ASN A 70 -3.06 4.92 -10.36
N GLY A 71 -3.61 4.92 -11.57
CA GLY A 71 -3.68 3.75 -12.42
C GLY A 71 -4.62 2.65 -11.96
N LEU A 72 -5.44 2.90 -10.93
CA LEU A 72 -6.42 1.92 -10.45
C LEU A 72 -7.63 1.90 -11.38
N SER A 73 -8.25 0.73 -11.52
CA SER A 73 -9.41 0.56 -12.41
C SER A 73 -10.75 0.64 -11.70
N LYS A 74 -10.76 0.56 -10.38
CA LYS A 74 -12.00 0.55 -9.57
C LYS A 74 -11.77 1.16 -8.20
N LYS A 75 -12.89 1.54 -7.55
CA LYS A 75 -12.87 2.00 -6.16
C LYS A 75 -12.25 0.93 -5.27
N SER A 76 -11.30 1.33 -4.46
CA SER A 76 -10.45 0.41 -3.70
C SER A 76 -10.24 0.91 -2.28
N ILE A 77 -9.64 0.04 -1.46
CA ILE A 77 -9.13 0.44 -0.15
C ILE A 77 -7.67 0.03 -0.02
N ALA A 78 -6.88 0.85 0.64
CA ALA A 78 -5.55 0.48 1.08
C ALA A 78 -5.68 -0.11 2.48
N ASP A 79 -5.33 -1.39 2.62
CA ASP A 79 -5.44 -2.11 3.89
C ASP A 79 -4.16 -1.93 4.69
N CYS A 80 -4.10 -0.88 5.51
CA CYS A 80 -2.89 -0.52 6.22
C CYS A 80 -2.50 -1.53 7.32
N LEU A 81 -3.47 -2.27 7.86
CA LEU A 81 -3.16 -3.33 8.81
C LEU A 81 -2.36 -4.46 8.17
N GLN A 82 -2.53 -4.68 6.86
CA GLN A 82 -1.81 -5.70 6.09
C GLN A 82 -0.46 -5.21 5.55
N THR A 83 0.03 -4.06 6.02
CA THR A 83 1.35 -3.56 5.59
C THR A 83 2.42 -4.63 5.82
N ARG A 84 3.31 -4.79 4.84
CA ARG A 84 4.32 -5.84 4.91
C ARG A 84 5.56 -5.49 4.10
N PRO A 85 6.73 -6.05 4.48
CA PRO A 85 7.93 -5.93 3.67
C PRO A 85 7.85 -6.89 2.48
N ILE A 86 8.40 -6.45 1.35
CA ILE A 86 8.56 -7.31 0.17
C ILE A 86 9.91 -7.05 -0.47
N ASP A 87 10.50 -8.07 -1.07
CA ASP A 87 11.66 -7.89 -1.94
C ASP A 87 11.16 -7.52 -3.33
N HIS A 88 11.34 -6.26 -3.73
CA HIS A 88 10.79 -5.78 -4.99
C HIS A 88 11.48 -6.40 -6.21
N ARG A 89 12.72 -6.86 -6.07
CA ARG A 89 13.43 -7.54 -7.17
C ARG A 89 12.76 -8.86 -7.53
N GLN A 90 12.11 -9.51 -6.56
CA GLN A 90 11.47 -10.81 -6.75
C GLN A 90 9.96 -10.68 -7.01
N ARG A 91 9.32 -9.66 -6.45
CA ARG A 91 7.86 -9.60 -6.38
C ARG A 91 7.22 -8.50 -7.21
N LEU A 92 7.98 -7.49 -7.66
CA LEU A 92 7.44 -6.39 -8.47
C LEU A 92 7.03 -6.90 -9.85
N VAL A 93 5.77 -6.65 -10.22
CA VAL A 93 5.22 -7.01 -11.54
C VAL A 93 5.24 -5.82 -12.48
N ARG A 94 4.71 -4.66 -12.04
CA ARG A 94 4.69 -3.43 -12.85
C ARG A 94 4.37 -2.22 -11.98
N ILE A 95 4.61 -1.04 -12.54
CA ILE A 95 4.27 0.24 -11.90
C ILE A 95 2.95 0.72 -12.50
N ARG A 96 1.99 1.10 -11.65
CA ARG A 96 0.70 1.64 -12.06
C ARG A 96 0.64 3.16 -12.09
N GLY A 97 1.15 3.81 -11.06
CA GLY A 97 1.04 5.24 -10.89
C GLY A 97 1.44 5.66 -9.49
N LYS A 98 0.81 6.73 -8.98
CA LYS A 98 1.08 7.18 -7.61
C LYS A 98 -0.15 7.81 -6.98
N LEU A 99 -0.20 7.79 -5.66
CA LEU A 99 -1.22 8.47 -4.87
C LEU A 99 -0.92 9.96 -4.73
N SER A 100 -1.98 10.74 -4.53
CA SER A 100 -1.85 12.15 -4.15
C SER A 100 -1.24 12.27 -2.74
N SER A 101 -0.65 13.43 -2.45
CA SER A 101 -0.12 13.70 -1.11
C SER A 101 -1.24 13.68 -0.06
N ALA A 102 -2.44 14.11 -0.39
CA ALA A 102 -3.58 14.06 0.52
C ALA A 102 -3.90 12.61 0.92
N LYS A 103 -3.93 11.68 -0.03
CA LYS A 103 -4.16 10.26 0.27
C LYS A 103 -2.99 9.64 1.04
N MET A 104 -1.78 10.06 0.74
CA MET A 104 -0.61 9.59 1.51
C MET A 104 -0.68 10.05 2.97
N HIS A 105 -1.20 11.25 3.25
CA HIS A 105 -1.43 11.69 4.63
C HIS A 105 -2.45 10.81 5.35
N GLU A 106 -3.51 10.39 4.66
CA GLU A 106 -4.49 9.46 5.24
C GLU A 106 -3.85 8.10 5.54
N ILE A 107 -3.00 7.60 4.64
CA ILE A 107 -2.25 6.35 4.87
C ILE A 107 -1.31 6.50 6.05
N ASP A 108 -0.58 7.61 6.15
CA ASP A 108 0.32 7.88 7.28
C ASP A 108 -0.44 7.84 8.60
N ARG A 109 -1.61 8.48 8.66
CA ARG A 109 -2.45 8.45 9.86
C ARG A 109 -2.90 7.02 10.19
N ALA A 110 -3.34 6.26 9.19
CA ALA A 110 -3.75 4.87 9.40
C ALA A 110 -2.59 4.02 9.91
N LEU A 111 -1.38 4.20 9.37
CA LEU A 111 -0.19 3.47 9.83
C LEU A 111 0.19 3.85 11.26
N ARG A 112 0.02 5.11 11.66
CA ARG A 112 0.23 5.50 13.07
C ARG A 112 -0.72 4.76 13.99
N ILE A 113 -1.97 4.57 13.56
CA ILE A 113 -2.96 3.79 14.32
C ILE A 113 -2.56 2.32 14.38
N VAL A 114 -2.17 1.72 13.25
CA VAL A 114 -1.75 0.31 13.17
C VAL A 114 -0.64 0.02 14.18
N PHE A 115 0.33 0.91 14.30
CA PHE A 115 1.51 0.71 15.16
C PHE A 115 1.43 1.46 16.47
N GLU A 116 0.34 2.18 16.73
CA GLU A 116 0.17 3.01 17.92
C GLU A 116 1.32 4.02 18.11
N LEU A 117 1.77 4.61 17.00
CA LEU A 117 2.84 5.60 17.04
C LEU A 117 2.32 6.92 17.61
N ASN A 118 3.09 7.54 18.51
CA ASN A 118 2.75 8.79 19.18
C ASN A 118 1.45 8.71 20.01
N GLY A 119 1.10 7.50 20.49
CA GLY A 119 -0.08 7.30 21.32
C GLY A 119 -1.41 7.36 20.55
N ILE A 120 -1.37 7.37 19.21
CA ILE A 120 -2.59 7.35 18.38
C ILE A 120 -3.14 5.92 18.35
N GLY A 121 -4.38 5.75 18.82
CA GLY A 121 -5.11 4.50 18.77
C GLY A 121 -6.30 4.54 17.81
N PRO A 122 -7.02 3.43 17.70
CA PRO A 122 -8.22 3.35 16.84
C PRO A 122 -9.32 4.34 17.21
#